data_f8c1e4797808732010c3ad0c4a584e5c
#
_entry.id   f8c1e4797808732010c3ad0c4a584e5c
#
_cell.length_a   1.000
_cell.length_b   1.000
_cell.length_c   1.000
_cell.angle_alpha   90.00
_cell.angle_beta   90.00
_cell.angle_gamma   90.00
#
_symmetry.space_group_name_H-M   'P 1'
#
loop_
_entity.id
_entity.type
_entity.pdbx_description
1 polymer ?
#
loop_
_entity_poly.entity_id
_entity_poly.type
_entity_poly.pdbx_seq_one_letter_code
_entity_poly.pdbx_strand_id
1 'polypeptide(L)'
;MPSILQLQDLYNEALVRELIEKTKNCALVWTHEGGTSFKTTQTKTTLIEDMVIIVTWTFFITKTQITNLTYQYSLDAKKDDIPQLCVESGALPNTNRESQVKELYDIVELITLDLDKKLKEVINFVQAIEGCRET
;
A
#
# COMPACT_ATOMS: atom_id res chain seq x y z
N MET A 1 26.68 19.40 4.32
CA MET A 1 25.61 18.84 5.17
C MET A 1 24.28 19.00 4.49
N PRO A 2 23.50 17.95 4.33
CA PRO A 2 22.16 18.11 3.79
C PRO A 2 21.26 18.84 4.79
N SER A 3 20.29 19.55 4.27
CA SER A 3 19.31 20.23 5.10
C SER A 3 18.36 19.19 5.72
N ILE A 4 17.56 19.61 6.71
CA ILE A 4 16.57 18.74 7.33
C ILE A 4 15.56 18.26 6.30
N LEU A 5 15.16 19.15 5.38
CA LEU A 5 14.21 18.78 4.31
C LEU A 5 14.80 17.72 3.38
N GLN A 6 16.08 17.82 3.07
CA GLN A 6 16.74 16.80 2.23
C GLN A 6 16.83 15.47 2.94
N LEU A 7 17.08 15.47 4.24
CA LEU A 7 17.09 14.24 5.03
C LEU A 7 15.72 13.61 5.10
N GLN A 8 14.67 14.42 5.28
CA GLN A 8 13.30 13.90 5.26
C GLN A 8 12.96 13.25 3.92
N ASP A 9 13.36 13.90 2.83
CA ASP A 9 13.10 13.34 1.50
C ASP A 9 13.80 12.00 1.31
N LEU A 10 15.05 11.90 1.78
CA LEU A 10 15.80 10.65 1.68
C LEU A 10 15.14 9.52 2.48
N TYR A 11 14.69 9.83 3.70
CA TYR A 11 14.00 8.82 4.51
C TYR A 11 12.65 8.44 3.93
N ASN A 12 11.92 9.40 3.39
CA ASN A 12 10.65 9.12 2.74
C ASN A 12 10.84 8.24 1.50
N GLU A 13 11.87 8.50 0.70
CA GLU A 13 12.21 7.64 -0.42
C GLU A 13 12.54 6.23 0.03
N ALA A 14 13.34 6.10 1.08
CA ALA A 14 13.73 4.79 1.60
C ALA A 14 12.50 4.02 2.07
N LEU A 15 11.57 4.68 2.77
CA LEU A 15 10.35 4.06 3.24
C LEU A 15 9.50 3.56 2.08
N VAL A 16 9.25 4.40 1.09
CA VAL A 16 8.42 4.03 -0.06
C VAL A 16 9.07 2.87 -0.81
N ARG A 17 10.38 2.91 -0.99
CA ARG A 17 11.11 1.84 -1.68
C ARG A 17 10.99 0.51 -0.94
N GLU A 18 11.12 0.54 0.39
CA GLU A 18 10.95 -0.67 1.20
C GLU A 18 9.53 -1.22 1.09
N LEU A 19 8.53 -0.34 1.12
CA LEU A 19 7.14 -0.78 0.96
C LEU A 19 6.90 -1.42 -0.40
N ILE A 20 7.51 -0.87 -1.45
CA ILE A 20 7.43 -1.44 -2.79
C ILE A 20 8.03 -2.86 -2.80
N GLU A 21 9.23 -3.01 -2.24
CA GLU A 21 9.90 -4.31 -2.19
C GLU A 21 9.09 -5.34 -1.42
N LYS A 22 8.60 -4.97 -0.25
CA LYS A 22 7.80 -5.87 0.57
C LYS A 22 6.48 -6.24 -0.10
N THR A 23 5.90 -5.31 -0.85
CA THR A 23 4.68 -5.58 -1.59
C THR A 23 4.93 -6.54 -2.75
N LYS A 24 6.03 -6.33 -3.49
CA LYS A 24 6.41 -7.23 -4.60
C LYS A 24 6.71 -8.65 -4.11
N ASN A 25 7.28 -8.76 -2.93
CA ASN A 25 7.64 -10.06 -2.34
C ASN A 25 6.47 -10.71 -1.60
N CYS A 26 5.29 -10.12 -1.66
CA CYS A 26 4.09 -10.60 -0.98
C CYS A 26 4.23 -10.64 0.55
N ALA A 27 5.20 -9.89 1.10
CA ALA A 27 5.36 -9.78 2.55
C ALA A 27 4.31 -8.84 3.16
N LEU A 28 3.83 -7.88 2.38
CA LEU A 28 2.73 -7.01 2.78
C LEU A 28 1.50 -7.38 1.97
N VAL A 29 0.38 -7.54 2.67
CA VAL A 29 -0.91 -7.82 2.04
C VAL A 29 -1.77 -6.57 2.19
N TRP A 30 -2.19 -6.04 1.06
CA TRP A 30 -3.01 -4.83 1.04
C TRP A 30 -4.47 -5.21 0.85
N THR A 31 -5.36 -4.45 1.50
CA THR A 31 -6.79 -4.60 1.32
C THR A 31 -7.38 -3.35 0.71
N HIS A 32 -8.34 -3.53 -0.15
CA HIS A 32 -9.05 -2.43 -0.80
C HIS A 32 -10.04 -1.83 0.19
N GLU A 33 -9.89 -0.54 0.48
CA GLU A 33 -10.75 0.16 1.44
C GLU A 33 -11.94 0.86 0.78
N GLY A 34 -12.04 0.76 -0.52
CA GLY A 34 -13.08 1.42 -1.29
C GLY A 34 -12.49 2.53 -2.17
N GLY A 35 -13.15 2.80 -3.29
CA GLY A 35 -12.66 3.81 -4.21
C GLY A 35 -11.23 3.56 -4.66
N THR A 36 -10.35 4.50 -4.39
CA THR A 36 -8.95 4.44 -4.78
C THR A 36 -8.04 4.45 -3.55
N SER A 37 -8.43 3.74 -2.50
CA SER A 37 -7.67 3.65 -1.27
C SER A 37 -7.40 2.20 -0.89
N PHE A 38 -6.17 1.93 -0.45
CA PHE A 38 -5.74 0.60 -0.02
C PHE A 38 -5.01 0.72 1.31
N LYS A 39 -5.10 -0.33 2.11
CA LYS A 39 -4.53 -0.34 3.45
C LYS A 39 -3.78 -1.64 3.71
N THR A 40 -2.67 -1.55 4.44
CA THR A 40 -2.00 -2.72 5.01
C THR A 40 -1.67 -2.44 6.46
N THR A 41 -1.81 -3.45 7.31
CA THR A 41 -1.58 -3.35 8.74
C THR A 41 -0.56 -4.38 9.17
N GLN A 42 0.43 -3.95 9.95
CA GLN A 42 1.48 -4.80 10.47
C GLN A 42 1.55 -4.62 11.98
N THR A 43 1.55 -5.73 12.70
CA THR A 43 1.61 -5.72 14.15
C THR A 43 2.86 -6.42 14.61
N LYS A 44 3.59 -5.79 15.52
CA LYS A 44 4.78 -6.36 16.13
C LYS A 44 4.58 -6.48 17.62
N THR A 45 4.81 -7.66 18.14
CA THR A 45 4.74 -7.93 19.57
C THR A 45 6.15 -8.05 20.12
N THR A 46 6.45 -7.28 21.17
CA THR A 46 7.76 -7.28 21.80
C THR A 46 7.57 -7.56 23.29
N LEU A 47 8.43 -8.42 23.85
CA LEU A 47 8.43 -8.73 25.26
C LEU A 47 9.61 -8.00 25.92
N ILE A 48 9.32 -7.11 26.84
CA ILE A 48 10.33 -6.37 27.60
C ILE A 48 9.98 -6.50 29.08
N GLU A 49 10.88 -7.10 29.86
CA GLU A 49 10.73 -7.24 31.29
C GLU A 49 9.36 -7.79 31.71
N ASP A 50 8.94 -8.88 31.06
CA ASP A 50 7.65 -9.54 31.29
C ASP A 50 6.44 -8.72 30.86
N MET A 51 6.67 -7.57 30.24
CA MET A 51 5.59 -6.77 29.65
C MET A 51 5.49 -7.05 28.16
N VAL A 52 4.27 -7.29 27.72
CA VAL A 52 3.99 -7.47 26.29
C VAL A 52 3.65 -6.11 25.70
N ILE A 53 4.45 -5.69 24.75
CA ILE A 53 4.22 -4.43 24.03
C ILE A 53 3.81 -4.77 22.60
N ILE A 54 2.63 -4.31 22.22
CA ILE A 54 2.10 -4.54 20.88
C ILE A 54 2.06 -3.21 20.16
N VAL A 55 2.72 -3.15 19.01
CA VAL A 55 2.73 -1.94 18.18
C VAL A 55 2.15 -2.29 16.82
N THR A 56 1.17 -1.53 16.41
CA THR A 56 0.50 -1.72 15.13
C THR A 56 0.76 -0.53 14.22
N TRP A 57 1.33 -0.80 13.06
CA TRP A 57 1.51 0.19 12.02
C TRP A 57 0.51 -0.06 10.90
N THR A 58 -0.15 0.99 10.47
CA THR A 58 -1.08 0.92 9.36
C THR A 58 -0.63 1.91 8.29
N PHE A 59 -0.56 1.43 7.06
CA PHE A 59 -0.20 2.26 5.92
C PHE A 59 -1.40 2.34 4.99
N PHE A 60 -1.69 3.56 4.54
CA PHE A 60 -2.74 3.81 3.56
C PHE A 60 -2.10 4.41 2.32
N ILE A 61 -2.44 3.88 1.16
CA ILE A 61 -2.05 4.48 -0.11
C ILE A 61 -3.32 4.89 -0.84
N THR A 62 -3.36 6.14 -1.28
CA THR A 62 -4.57 6.71 -1.85
C THR A 62 -4.24 7.51 -3.10
N LYS A 63 -5.12 7.42 -4.10
CA LYS A 63 -5.06 8.22 -5.31
C LYS A 63 -6.23 9.18 -5.29
N THR A 64 -5.96 10.47 -5.38
CA THR A 64 -6.98 11.51 -5.36
C THR A 64 -6.98 12.27 -6.68
N GLN A 65 -8.13 12.42 -7.29
CA GLN A 65 -8.24 13.18 -8.51
C GLN A 65 -8.27 14.68 -8.18
N ILE A 66 -7.35 15.42 -8.77
CA ILE A 66 -7.25 16.88 -8.57
C ILE A 66 -7.98 17.59 -9.70
N THR A 67 -7.70 17.20 -10.94
CA THR A 67 -8.37 17.71 -12.13
C THR A 67 -8.74 16.53 -13.01
N ASN A 68 -9.39 16.78 -14.14
CA ASN A 68 -9.78 15.72 -15.06
C ASN A 68 -8.61 14.86 -15.53
N LEU A 69 -7.40 15.42 -15.53
CA LEU A 69 -6.20 14.71 -16.05
C LEU A 69 -5.10 14.58 -15.02
N THR A 70 -5.30 15.09 -13.80
CA THR A 70 -4.24 15.13 -12.78
C THR A 70 -4.68 14.39 -11.54
N TYR A 71 -3.79 13.57 -11.01
CA TYR A 71 -4.02 12.81 -9.79
C TYR A 71 -2.90 13.08 -8.80
N GLN A 72 -3.25 13.02 -7.53
CA GLN A 72 -2.28 13.09 -6.45
C GLN A 72 -2.30 11.75 -5.71
N TYR A 73 -1.11 11.25 -5.40
CA TYR A 73 -0.95 10.01 -4.66
C TYR A 73 -0.42 10.34 -3.28
N SER A 74 -0.95 9.69 -2.26
CA SER A 74 -0.49 9.92 -0.90
C SER A 74 -0.30 8.60 -0.16
N LEU A 75 0.71 8.57 0.69
CA LEU A 75 1.00 7.46 1.59
C LEU A 75 0.93 8.01 3.01
N ASP A 76 0.03 7.47 3.80
CA ASP A 76 -0.11 7.83 5.21
C ASP A 76 0.33 6.67 6.08
N ALA A 77 1.07 6.97 7.13
CA ALA A 77 1.51 5.97 8.10
C ALA A 77 0.97 6.34 9.47
N LYS A 78 0.31 5.38 10.11
CA LYS A 78 -0.23 5.55 11.46
C LYS A 78 0.36 4.48 12.38
N LYS A 79 0.70 4.88 13.59
CA LYS A 79 1.16 3.96 14.61
C LYS A 79 0.10 3.95 15.72
N ASP A 80 -0.51 2.79 15.97
CA ASP A 80 -1.60 2.64 16.92
C ASP A 80 -2.71 3.68 16.69
N ASP A 81 -3.05 3.87 15.40
CA ASP A 81 -4.08 4.81 14.92
C ASP A 81 -3.71 6.29 15.08
N ILE A 82 -2.48 6.59 15.47
CA ILE A 82 -2.00 7.97 15.56
C ILE A 82 -1.19 8.29 14.31
N PRO A 83 -1.58 9.33 13.55
CA PRO A 83 -0.82 9.70 12.35
C PRO A 83 0.63 10.02 12.67
N GLN A 84 1.56 9.45 11.91
CA GLN A 84 2.98 9.66 12.10
C GLN A 84 3.60 10.45 10.96
N LEU A 85 3.19 10.13 9.72
CA LEU A 85 3.72 10.83 8.58
C LEU A 85 2.78 10.69 7.38
N CYS A 86 2.90 11.63 6.45
CA CYS A 86 2.21 11.63 5.18
C CYS A 86 3.21 11.97 4.10
N VAL A 87 3.32 11.11 3.09
CA VAL A 87 4.18 11.35 1.94
C VAL A 87 3.27 11.54 0.73
N GLU A 88 3.27 12.73 0.16
CA GLU A 88 2.43 13.02 -0.99
C GLU A 88 3.27 13.16 -2.24
N SER A 89 2.72 12.71 -3.37
CA SER A 89 3.29 13.06 -4.65
C SER A 89 3.00 14.55 -4.85
N GLY A 90 4.05 15.34 -5.02
CA GLY A 90 3.88 16.78 -5.16
C GLY A 90 3.20 17.16 -6.45
N ALA A 91 2.70 18.38 -6.49
CA ALA A 91 2.15 18.95 -7.72
C ALA A 91 3.23 19.26 -8.73
N LEU A 92 4.51 19.25 -8.31
CA LEU A 92 5.63 19.51 -9.20
C LEU A 92 6.05 18.20 -9.87
N PRO A 93 6.06 18.17 -11.18
CA PRO A 93 6.51 17.00 -11.91
C PRO A 93 8.00 16.79 -11.71
N ASN A 94 8.46 15.55 -11.91
CA ASN A 94 9.88 15.18 -11.93
C ASN A 94 10.57 15.10 -10.59
N THR A 95 9.84 14.87 -9.50
CA THR A 95 10.49 14.51 -8.24
C THR A 95 10.48 12.97 -8.14
N ASN A 96 11.57 12.40 -7.68
CA ASN A 96 11.67 10.96 -7.48
C ASN A 96 10.62 10.47 -6.47
N ARG A 97 10.34 11.28 -5.47
CA ARG A 97 9.34 10.96 -4.44
C ARG A 97 7.95 10.80 -5.05
N GLU A 98 7.57 11.71 -5.94
CA GLU A 98 6.29 11.63 -6.62
C GLU A 98 6.17 10.34 -7.42
N SER A 99 7.20 10.02 -8.17
CA SER A 99 7.25 8.82 -8.99
C SER A 99 7.15 7.56 -8.14
N GLN A 100 7.81 7.53 -6.99
CA GLN A 100 7.82 6.36 -6.12
C GLN A 100 6.48 6.11 -5.44
N VAL A 101 5.82 7.15 -4.96
CA VAL A 101 4.50 7.01 -4.34
C VAL A 101 3.49 6.50 -5.36
N LYS A 102 3.55 7.06 -6.58
CA LYS A 102 2.70 6.57 -7.66
C LYS A 102 3.02 5.12 -8.01
N GLU A 103 4.29 4.76 -8.07
CA GLU A 103 4.71 3.40 -8.35
C GLU A 103 4.16 2.44 -7.30
N LEU A 104 4.25 2.80 -6.03
CA LEU A 104 3.68 1.97 -4.96
C LEU A 104 2.19 1.79 -5.16
N TYR A 105 1.46 2.89 -5.42
CA TYR A 105 0.02 2.80 -5.65
C TYR A 105 -0.29 1.87 -6.82
N ASP A 106 0.40 2.04 -7.94
CA ASP A 106 0.15 1.24 -9.13
C ASP A 106 0.39 -0.25 -8.86
N ILE A 107 1.43 -0.59 -8.11
CA ILE A 107 1.73 -1.98 -7.75
C ILE A 107 0.66 -2.54 -6.83
N VAL A 108 0.28 -1.79 -5.80
CA VAL A 108 -0.75 -2.22 -4.85
C VAL A 108 -2.08 -2.44 -5.57
N GLU A 109 -2.47 -1.51 -6.41
CA GLU A 109 -3.70 -1.62 -7.19
C GLU A 109 -3.67 -2.85 -8.10
N LEU A 110 -2.59 -3.02 -8.82
CA LEU A 110 -2.45 -4.14 -9.74
C LEU A 110 -2.55 -5.48 -9.01
N ILE A 111 -1.80 -5.64 -7.93
CA ILE A 111 -1.77 -6.90 -7.19
C ILE A 111 -3.13 -7.16 -6.53
N THR A 112 -3.70 -6.15 -5.89
CA THR A 112 -4.94 -6.30 -5.12
C THR A 112 -6.14 -6.54 -6.02
N LEU A 113 -6.31 -5.72 -7.04
CA LEU A 113 -7.45 -5.85 -7.93
C LEU A 113 -7.30 -6.99 -8.92
N ASP A 114 -6.08 -7.24 -9.39
CA ASP A 114 -5.84 -8.35 -10.29
C ASP A 114 -6.08 -9.69 -9.60
N LEU A 115 -5.64 -9.82 -8.35
CA LEU A 115 -5.90 -11.03 -7.58
C LEU A 115 -7.38 -11.23 -7.36
N ASP A 116 -8.11 -10.17 -7.00
CA ASP A 116 -9.55 -10.23 -6.81
C ASP A 116 -10.25 -10.66 -8.10
N LYS A 117 -9.85 -10.08 -9.22
CA LYS A 117 -10.39 -10.44 -10.53
C LYS A 117 -10.12 -11.89 -10.87
N LYS A 118 -8.90 -12.35 -10.64
CA LYS A 118 -8.54 -13.75 -10.90
C LYS A 118 -9.30 -14.71 -10.01
N LEU A 119 -9.49 -14.36 -8.74
CA LEU A 119 -10.27 -15.17 -7.84
C LEU A 119 -11.71 -15.27 -8.30
N LYS A 120 -12.29 -14.19 -8.76
CA LYS A 120 -13.66 -14.21 -9.30
C LYS A 120 -13.75 -15.08 -10.54
N GLU A 121 -12.78 -14.99 -11.43
CA GLU A 121 -12.74 -15.84 -12.62
C GLU A 121 -12.68 -17.31 -12.24
N VAL A 122 -11.83 -17.67 -11.29
CA VAL A 122 -11.68 -19.06 -10.84
C VAL A 122 -12.97 -19.54 -10.19
N ILE A 123 -13.55 -18.73 -9.32
CA ILE A 123 -14.81 -19.07 -8.66
C ILE A 123 -15.91 -19.30 -9.69
N ASN A 124 -16.04 -18.41 -10.66
CA ASN A 124 -17.04 -18.56 -11.73
C ASN A 124 -16.81 -19.81 -12.53
N PHE A 125 -15.57 -20.13 -12.83
CA PHE A 125 -15.22 -21.34 -13.55
C PHE A 125 -15.63 -22.59 -12.76
N VAL A 126 -15.28 -22.61 -11.48
CA VAL A 126 -15.62 -23.75 -10.61
C VAL A 126 -17.13 -23.91 -10.47
N GLN A 127 -17.85 -22.81 -10.31
CA GLN A 127 -19.29 -22.85 -10.19
C GLN A 127 -19.97 -23.34 -11.47
N ALA A 128 -19.34 -23.13 -12.61
CA ALA A 128 -19.87 -23.59 -13.89
C ALA A 128 -19.58 -25.07 -14.14
N ILE A 129 -18.72 -25.71 -13.36
CA ILE A 129 -18.45 -27.12 -13.50
C ILE A 129 -19.69 -27.89 -13.06
N GLU A 130 -20.21 -28.71 -13.94
CA GLU A 130 -21.35 -29.54 -13.60
C GLU A 130 -20.88 -30.73 -12.78
N GLY A 131 -21.77 -31.26 -12.01
CA GLY A 131 -21.44 -32.42 -11.20
C GLY A 131 -21.03 -33.60 -12.04
N CYS A 132 -20.62 -34.65 -11.38
CA CYS A 132 -20.06 -35.79 -12.01
C CYS A 132 -21.06 -36.50 -12.84
N ARG A 133 -21.61 -35.92 -13.74
CA ARG A 133 -22.40 -36.59 -14.54
C ARG A 133 -21.71 -36.90 -15.72
N GLU A 134 -21.27 -37.32 -15.87
CA GLU A 134 -20.81 -37.56 -16.86
C GLU A 134 -21.13 -38.20 -17.58
N THR A 135 -21.23 -38.22 -17.95
CA THR A 135 -21.42 -38.80 -18.78
C THR A 135 -21.01 -39.61 -19.22
#